data_82b20f9a5aba1ba3bd2e28d68744111a
#
_entry.id   82b20f9a5aba1ba3bd2e28d68744111a
#
_cell.length_a   1.000
_cell.length_b   1.000
_cell.length_c   1.000
_cell.angle_alpha   90.00
_cell.angle_beta   90.00
_cell.angle_gamma   90.00
#
_symmetry.space_group_name_H-M   'P 1'
#
loop_
_entity.id
_entity.type
_entity.pdbx_description
1 polymer ?
#
loop_
_entity_poly.entity_id
_entity_poly.type
_entity_poly.pdbx_seq_one_letter_code
_entity_poly.pdbx_strand_id
1 'polypeptide(L)'
;NLITTRQTTKNFLKLKKNKVNVRYGPSFDSDIKYVYRKKNLPVRQIDEKENIRRIIDFKKNSGWIHISQLKRNNSIITTNDKVLFKKSSSLSQPIALIKKGRLLILEKCQNNWCKVKSDDFSGWIDKKNIWGNIN
;
A
#
# COMPACT_ATOMS: atom_id res chain seq x y z
N ASN A 1 17.87 0.98 -18.75
CA ASN A 1 17.91 -0.33 -19.21
C ASN A 1 16.94 -1.25 -18.46
N LEU A 2 16.97 -2.51 -18.78
CA LEU A 2 15.98 -3.48 -18.31
C LEU A 2 15.94 -3.64 -16.79
N ILE A 3 17.02 -3.34 -16.13
CA ILE A 3 17.12 -3.53 -14.69
C ILE A 3 16.22 -2.56 -13.94
N THR A 4 16.08 -1.35 -14.42
CA THR A 4 15.30 -0.33 -13.72
C THR A 4 13.81 -0.62 -13.71
N THR A 5 13.28 -1.23 -14.76
CA THR A 5 11.84 -1.49 -14.84
C THR A 5 11.36 -2.55 -13.85
N ARG A 6 12.21 -3.49 -13.50
CA ARG A 6 11.82 -4.57 -12.58
C ARG A 6 11.62 -4.12 -11.15
N GLN A 7 12.26 -3.03 -10.77
CA GLN A 7 12.34 -2.63 -9.36
C GLN A 7 11.09 -1.92 -8.87
N THR A 8 10.36 -1.29 -9.78
CA THR A 8 9.22 -0.48 -9.39
C THR A 8 8.08 -1.27 -8.76
N THR A 9 7.89 -2.54 -9.19
CA THR A 9 6.80 -3.38 -8.69
C THR A 9 7.08 -3.96 -7.31
N LYS A 10 8.35 -3.95 -6.87
CA LYS A 10 8.75 -4.59 -5.61
C LYS A 10 9.04 -3.60 -4.50
N ASN A 11 8.85 -2.31 -4.76
CA ASN A 11 9.28 -1.27 -3.84
C ASN A 11 8.15 -0.73 -2.97
N PHE A 12 7.17 -1.57 -2.66
CA PHE A 12 6.13 -1.17 -1.72
C PHE A 12 6.57 -1.46 -0.29
N LEU A 13 6.35 -0.47 0.56
CA LEU A 13 6.55 -0.54 1.99
C LEU A 13 5.28 -0.04 2.64
N LYS A 14 5.16 -0.21 3.96
CA LYS A 14 4.02 0.37 4.66
C LYS A 14 4.50 1.17 5.87
N LEU A 15 3.69 2.13 6.26
CA LEU A 15 3.98 2.95 7.42
C LEU A 15 3.88 2.12 8.69
N LYS A 16 4.88 2.24 9.54
CA LYS A 16 4.99 1.45 10.76
C LYS A 16 4.15 2.02 11.90
N LYS A 17 3.87 3.33 11.85
CA LYS A 17 3.24 4.06 12.96
C LYS A 17 2.05 4.88 12.48
N ASN A 18 1.21 5.30 13.44
CA ASN A 18 0.04 6.13 13.15
C ASN A 18 0.40 7.57 12.79
N LYS A 19 1.58 8.02 13.19
CA LYS A 19 2.05 9.36 12.86
C LYS A 19 3.43 9.26 12.24
N VAL A 20 3.56 9.70 11.00
CA VAL A 20 4.82 9.67 10.26
C VAL A 20 5.03 11.01 9.57
N ASN A 21 6.14 11.68 9.91
CA ASN A 21 6.52 12.93 9.29
C ASN A 21 7.11 12.68 7.90
N VAL A 22 6.65 13.43 6.92
CA VAL A 22 7.16 13.40 5.55
C VAL A 22 7.83 14.75 5.27
N ARG A 23 9.07 14.70 4.82
CA ARG A 23 9.89 15.91 4.65
C ARG A 23 10.09 16.24 3.18
N TYR A 24 10.40 17.51 2.91
CA TYR A 24 10.67 17.95 1.54
C TYR A 24 11.97 17.38 0.99
N GLY A 25 12.95 17.09 1.85
CA GLY A 25 14.25 16.61 1.42
C GLY A 25 14.77 15.46 2.28
N PRO A 26 15.86 14.82 1.84
CA PRO A 26 16.41 13.63 2.49
C PRO A 26 17.29 13.95 3.70
N SER A 27 16.77 14.74 4.63
CA SER A 27 17.51 15.12 5.84
C SER A 27 16.52 15.41 6.96
N PHE A 28 16.92 15.14 8.20
CA PHE A 28 16.15 15.54 9.37
C PHE A 28 16.01 17.05 9.52
N ASP A 29 16.94 17.79 8.89
CA ASP A 29 16.90 19.26 8.88
C ASP A 29 15.94 19.81 7.84
N SER A 30 15.47 18.97 6.93
CA SER A 30 14.48 19.39 5.94
C SER A 30 13.13 19.63 6.60
N ASP A 31 12.42 20.65 6.11
CA ASP A 31 11.11 20.98 6.64
C ASP A 31 10.12 19.82 6.45
N ILE A 32 9.17 19.71 7.36
CA ILE A 32 8.08 18.76 7.25
C ILE A 32 7.11 19.26 6.18
N LYS A 33 6.83 18.40 5.21
CA LYS A 33 5.92 18.69 4.11
C LYS A 33 4.47 18.40 4.52
N TYR A 34 4.25 17.24 5.14
CA TYR A 34 2.95 16.82 5.70
C TYR A 34 3.18 15.64 6.64
N VAL A 35 2.11 15.23 7.32
CA VAL A 35 2.15 14.15 8.30
C VAL A 35 1.12 13.09 7.90
N TYR A 36 1.55 11.86 7.75
CA TYR A 36 0.62 10.74 7.61
C TYR A 36 0.09 10.36 8.98
N ARG A 37 -1.19 10.00 9.01
CA ARG A 37 -1.84 9.56 10.24
C ARG A 37 -2.56 8.22 10.07
N LYS A 38 -1.99 7.35 9.23
CA LYS A 38 -2.58 6.05 8.97
C LYS A 38 -1.53 4.95 9.00
N LYS A 39 -1.52 4.21 10.09
CA LYS A 39 -0.67 3.02 10.22
C LYS A 39 -1.02 2.03 9.12
N ASN A 40 -0.02 1.32 8.62
CA ASN A 40 -0.13 0.32 7.56
C ASN A 40 -0.41 0.89 6.17
N LEU A 41 -0.38 2.20 5.99
CA LEU A 41 -0.56 2.80 4.67
C LEU A 41 0.52 2.30 3.71
N PRO A 42 0.15 1.69 2.58
CA PRO A 42 1.14 1.24 1.61
C PRO A 42 1.64 2.41 0.77
N VAL A 43 2.95 2.51 0.65
CA VAL A 43 3.62 3.55 -0.12
C VAL A 43 4.67 2.90 -1.01
N ARG A 44 4.93 3.50 -2.17
CA ARG A 44 5.94 2.97 -3.08
C ARG A 44 7.22 3.79 -2.95
N GLN A 45 8.33 3.10 -2.76
CA GLN A 45 9.64 3.76 -2.73
C GLN A 45 10.03 4.14 -4.16
N ILE A 46 10.42 5.41 -4.33
CA ILE A 46 10.82 5.92 -5.65
C ILE A 46 12.25 6.44 -5.66
N ASP A 47 12.86 6.63 -4.48
CA ASP A 47 14.25 7.06 -4.39
C ASP A 47 14.77 6.73 -3.00
N GLU A 48 16.08 6.82 -2.82
CA GLU A 48 16.70 6.62 -1.51
C GLU A 48 17.96 7.44 -1.37
N LYS A 49 18.24 7.84 -0.13
CA LYS A 49 19.52 8.44 0.24
C LYS A 49 19.82 8.02 1.68
N GLU A 50 20.90 7.24 1.86
CA GLU A 50 21.27 6.70 3.16
C GLU A 50 20.10 6.00 3.82
N ASN A 51 19.68 6.43 5.01
CA ASN A 51 18.58 5.80 5.75
C ASN A 51 17.24 6.47 5.49
N ILE A 52 17.12 7.25 4.43
CA ILE A 52 15.89 7.97 4.11
C ILE A 52 15.39 7.54 2.75
N ARG A 53 14.07 7.37 2.63
CA ARG A 53 13.41 6.88 1.43
C ARG A 53 12.44 7.93 0.92
N ARG A 54 12.51 8.20 -0.39
CA ARG A 54 11.46 8.97 -1.03
C ARG A 54 10.34 8.04 -1.43
N ILE A 55 9.13 8.36 -1.00
CA ILE A 55 7.96 7.52 -1.24
C ILE A 55 6.88 8.31 -1.96
N ILE A 56 5.96 7.58 -2.59
CA ILE A 56 4.77 8.14 -3.19
C ILE A 56 3.57 7.31 -2.74
N ASP A 57 2.46 7.97 -2.41
CA ASP A 57 1.24 7.30 -2.02
C ASP A 57 0.27 7.16 -3.21
N PHE A 58 -0.88 6.53 -2.98
CA PHE A 58 -1.85 6.25 -4.04
C PHE A 58 -2.53 7.52 -4.59
N LYS A 59 -2.44 8.63 -3.87
CA LYS A 59 -2.94 9.94 -4.32
C LYS A 59 -1.86 10.77 -5.01
N LYS A 60 -0.68 10.16 -5.24
CA LYS A 60 0.45 10.81 -5.90
C LYS A 60 1.17 11.86 -5.05
N ASN A 61 0.95 11.88 -3.75
CA ASN A 61 1.76 12.71 -2.85
C ASN A 61 3.09 12.03 -2.58
N SER A 62 4.18 12.77 -2.59
CA SER A 62 5.52 12.22 -2.38
C SER A 62 6.32 13.04 -1.39
N GLY A 63 7.32 12.41 -0.82
CA GLY A 63 8.25 13.04 0.10
C GLY A 63 9.17 12.02 0.75
N TRP A 64 9.97 12.49 1.69
CA TRP A 64 11.06 11.73 2.27
C TRP A 64 10.71 11.27 3.69
N ILE A 65 10.94 9.98 3.97
CA ILE A 65 10.63 9.34 5.24
C ILE A 65 11.85 8.56 5.71
N HIS A 66 12.16 8.61 7.01
CA HIS A 66 13.22 7.80 7.58
C HIS A 66 12.84 6.32 7.56
N ILE A 67 13.80 5.45 7.27
CA ILE A 67 13.57 4.01 7.14
C ILE A 67 12.98 3.39 8.40
N SER A 68 13.25 3.96 9.57
CA SER A 68 12.68 3.48 10.83
C SER A 68 11.17 3.62 10.91
N GLN A 69 10.56 4.40 10.04
CA GLN A 69 9.11 4.60 9.98
C GLN A 69 8.42 3.66 8.99
N LEU A 70 9.20 2.81 8.33
CA LEU A 70 8.72 1.94 7.26
C LEU A 70 8.96 0.48 7.62
N LYS A 71 8.14 -0.40 7.07
CA LYS A 71 8.37 -1.84 7.19
C LYS A 71 7.81 -2.57 5.97
N ARG A 72 8.09 -3.85 5.87
CA ARG A 72 7.66 -4.71 4.78
C ARG A 72 6.15 -4.63 4.60
N ASN A 73 5.72 -4.46 3.36
CA ASN A 73 4.30 -4.24 3.05
C ASN A 73 3.51 -5.54 2.94
N ASN A 74 2.33 -5.54 3.57
CA ASN A 74 1.28 -6.52 3.33
C ASN A 74 -0.09 -5.83 3.27
N SER A 75 -0.09 -4.55 2.95
CA SER A 75 -1.32 -3.76 2.87
C SER A 75 -1.63 -3.40 1.43
N ILE A 76 -2.90 -3.20 1.14
CA ILE A 76 -3.36 -2.69 -0.15
C ILE A 76 -4.40 -1.61 0.08
N ILE A 77 -4.56 -0.74 -0.93
CA ILE A 77 -5.65 0.23 -0.98
C ILE A 77 -6.42 -0.01 -2.27
N THR A 78 -7.75 -0.07 -2.17
CA THR A 78 -8.60 -0.20 -3.34
C THR A 78 -8.65 1.13 -4.08
N THR A 79 -8.45 1.10 -5.39
CA THR A 79 -8.50 2.31 -6.22
C THR A 79 -9.83 2.48 -6.94
N ASN A 80 -10.72 1.50 -6.79
CA ASN A 80 -12.11 1.54 -7.24
C ASN A 80 -12.97 0.80 -6.24
N ASP A 81 -14.29 0.96 -6.31
CA ASP A 81 -15.21 0.14 -5.54
C ASP A 81 -15.06 -1.32 -5.97
N LYS A 82 -15.09 -2.24 -5.01
CA LYS A 82 -14.91 -3.66 -5.27
C LYS A 82 -15.89 -4.48 -4.46
N VAL A 83 -16.27 -5.63 -5.00
CA VAL A 83 -17.09 -6.58 -4.25
C VAL A 83 -16.16 -7.58 -3.57
N LEU A 84 -16.41 -7.81 -2.28
CA LEU A 84 -15.73 -8.84 -1.51
C LEU A 84 -16.56 -10.11 -1.59
N PHE A 85 -15.93 -11.22 -2.00
CA PHE A 85 -16.59 -12.50 -2.17
C PHE A 85 -16.14 -13.51 -1.11
N LYS A 86 -17.01 -14.47 -0.85
CA LYS A 86 -16.72 -15.54 0.13
C LYS A 86 -15.60 -16.46 -0.35
N LYS A 87 -15.50 -16.67 -1.67
CA LYS A 87 -14.48 -17.53 -2.30
C LYS A 87 -13.83 -16.78 -3.45
N SER A 88 -12.76 -17.33 -4.00
CA SER A 88 -12.00 -16.75 -5.10
C SER A 88 -12.73 -16.90 -6.44
N SER A 89 -13.95 -16.46 -6.50
CA SER A 89 -14.81 -16.53 -7.68
C SER A 89 -15.91 -15.49 -7.63
N SER A 90 -16.17 -14.84 -8.75
CA SER A 90 -17.28 -13.90 -8.87
C SER A 90 -18.64 -14.57 -8.85
N LEU A 91 -18.67 -15.90 -8.94
CA LEU A 91 -19.89 -16.70 -8.83
C LEU A 91 -20.20 -17.11 -7.40
N SER A 92 -19.28 -16.84 -6.48
CA SER A 92 -19.51 -17.15 -5.06
C SER A 92 -20.36 -16.05 -4.41
N GLN A 93 -20.69 -16.25 -3.15
CA GLN A 93 -21.53 -15.31 -2.41
C GLN A 93 -20.80 -13.97 -2.17
N PRO A 94 -21.40 -12.84 -2.58
CA PRO A 94 -20.86 -11.54 -2.20
C PRO A 94 -21.08 -11.30 -0.71
N ILE A 95 -20.04 -10.80 -0.04
CA ILE A 95 -20.07 -10.53 1.40
C ILE A 95 -20.29 -9.05 1.67
N ALA A 96 -19.61 -8.18 0.92
CA ALA A 96 -19.61 -6.76 1.17
C ALA A 96 -19.21 -5.97 -0.07
N LEU A 97 -19.58 -4.71 -0.09
CA LEU A 97 -19.09 -3.75 -1.06
C LEU A 97 -17.97 -2.95 -0.41
N ILE A 98 -16.79 -3.00 -0.99
CA ILE A 98 -15.61 -2.28 -0.52
C ILE A 98 -15.51 -0.98 -1.32
N LYS A 99 -15.62 0.14 -0.63
CA LYS A 99 -15.53 1.43 -1.28
C LYS A 99 -14.09 1.77 -1.65
N LYS A 100 -13.93 2.53 -2.72
CA LYS A 100 -12.65 3.08 -3.15
C LYS A 100 -11.92 3.74 -1.98
N GLY A 101 -10.61 3.52 -1.89
CA GLY A 101 -9.78 4.13 -0.86
C GLY A 101 -9.68 3.34 0.44
N ARG A 102 -10.23 2.13 0.47
CA ARG A 102 -10.18 1.30 1.67
C ARG A 102 -8.84 0.59 1.80
N LEU A 103 -8.25 0.69 2.99
CA LEU A 103 -7.04 -0.05 3.33
C LEU A 103 -7.42 -1.44 3.81
N LEU A 104 -6.80 -2.46 3.24
CA LEU A 104 -7.02 -3.86 3.59
C LEU A 104 -5.68 -4.54 3.80
N ILE A 105 -5.66 -5.55 4.65
CA ILE A 105 -4.48 -6.38 4.88
C ILE A 105 -4.55 -7.57 3.93
N LEU A 106 -3.45 -7.80 3.22
CA LEU A 106 -3.33 -8.89 2.27
C LEU A 106 -2.91 -10.15 3.01
N GLU A 107 -3.67 -11.22 2.86
CA GLU A 107 -3.32 -12.52 3.44
C GLU A 107 -2.58 -13.39 2.43
N LYS A 108 -3.14 -13.53 1.24
CA LYS A 108 -2.51 -14.29 0.16
C LYS A 108 -3.18 -13.96 -1.17
N CYS A 109 -2.46 -14.23 -2.26
CA CYS A 109 -3.00 -14.14 -3.61
C CYS A 109 -2.78 -15.46 -4.33
N GLN A 110 -3.75 -15.83 -5.16
CA GLN A 110 -3.64 -16.98 -6.06
C GLN A 110 -4.38 -16.66 -7.35
N ASN A 111 -3.73 -16.91 -8.47
CA ASN A 111 -4.26 -16.57 -9.79
C ASN A 111 -4.65 -15.09 -9.84
N ASN A 112 -5.89 -14.77 -10.16
CA ASN A 112 -6.37 -13.40 -10.28
C ASN A 112 -7.11 -12.90 -9.03
N TRP A 113 -6.95 -13.58 -7.90
CA TRP A 113 -7.69 -13.29 -6.67
C TRP A 113 -6.74 -13.11 -5.50
N CYS A 114 -7.14 -12.24 -4.56
CA CYS A 114 -6.42 -12.05 -3.32
C CYS A 114 -7.37 -12.14 -2.13
N LYS A 115 -6.94 -12.87 -1.11
CA LYS A 115 -7.64 -12.91 0.16
C LYS A 115 -7.18 -11.75 1.01
N VAL A 116 -8.14 -10.97 1.47
CA VAL A 116 -7.89 -9.74 2.23
C VAL A 116 -8.75 -9.72 3.49
N LYS A 117 -8.34 -8.89 4.44
CA LYS A 117 -9.11 -8.71 5.67
C LYS A 117 -9.05 -7.28 6.17
N SER A 118 -10.05 -6.91 6.93
CA SER A 118 -10.08 -5.71 7.77
C SER A 118 -10.58 -6.13 9.15
N ASP A 119 -10.82 -5.16 10.03
CA ASP A 119 -11.34 -5.47 11.36
C ASP A 119 -12.74 -6.10 11.32
N ASP A 120 -13.51 -5.80 10.28
CA ASP A 120 -14.93 -6.15 10.20
C ASP A 120 -15.22 -7.38 9.35
N PHE A 121 -14.31 -7.76 8.47
CA PHE A 121 -14.59 -8.84 7.50
C PHE A 121 -13.31 -9.43 6.92
N SER A 122 -13.48 -10.56 6.27
CA SER A 122 -12.43 -11.24 5.50
C SER A 122 -13.08 -11.86 4.26
N GLY A 123 -12.35 -11.89 3.17
CA GLY A 123 -12.85 -12.50 1.94
C GLY A 123 -11.92 -12.28 0.77
N TRP A 124 -12.45 -12.46 -0.43
CA TRP A 124 -11.69 -12.46 -1.65
C TRP A 124 -12.09 -11.32 -2.58
N ILE A 125 -11.09 -10.66 -3.16
CA ILE A 125 -11.28 -9.65 -4.21
C ILE A 125 -10.41 -10.01 -5.42
N ASP A 126 -10.80 -9.54 -6.60
CA ASP A 126 -9.92 -9.70 -7.76
C ASP A 126 -8.73 -8.74 -7.66
N LYS A 127 -7.69 -8.97 -8.44
CA LYS A 127 -6.45 -8.21 -8.38
C LYS A 127 -6.50 -6.84 -9.06
N LYS A 128 -7.60 -6.49 -9.68
CA LYS A 128 -7.69 -5.23 -10.42
C LYS A 128 -7.90 -4.05 -9.48
N ASN A 129 -7.35 -2.90 -9.88
CA ASN A 129 -7.59 -1.63 -9.19
C ASN A 129 -7.19 -1.67 -7.72
N ILE A 130 -5.96 -2.11 -7.49
CA ILE A 130 -5.37 -2.21 -6.16
C ILE A 130 -4.03 -1.51 -6.15
N TRP A 131 -3.79 -0.70 -5.13
CA TRP A 131 -2.50 -0.09 -4.86
C TRP A 131 -1.80 -0.89 -3.78
N GLY A 132 -0.60 -1.38 -4.06
CA GLY A 132 0.20 -2.18 -3.14
C GLY A 132 0.84 -3.35 -3.90
N ASN A 133 1.81 -4.01 -3.25
CA ASN A 133 2.48 -5.15 -3.85
C ASN A 133 1.65 -6.41 -3.65
N ILE A 134 1.17 -6.98 -4.73
CA ILE A 134 0.30 -8.15 -4.73
C ILE A 134 0.93 -9.40 -5.36
N ASN A 135 2.21 -9.39 -5.54
CA ASN A 135 2.91 -10.56 -6.12
C ASN A 135 3.06 -11.71 -5.13
#